data_119d0feb93a999ff010614dd402f9f01
#
_entry.id   119d0feb93a999ff010614dd402f9f01
#
_cell.length_a   1.000
_cell.length_b   1.000
_cell.length_c   1.000
_cell.angle_alpha   90.00
_cell.angle_beta   90.00
_cell.angle_gamma   90.00
#
_symmetry.space_group_name_H-M   'P 1'
#
loop_
_entity.id
_entity.type
_entity.pdbx_description
1 polymer ?
#
loop_
_entity_poly.entity_id
_entity_poly.type
_entity_poly.pdbx_seq_one_letter_code
_entity_poly.pdbx_strand_id
1 'polypeptide(L)'
;MSAPVFVDTNVLVYARDLREKAKQPVAAQWIAQLWRDRSGRTSTQVLSEFYVMVTRKLKPGMPAAQAWDEVYAFLSWHPQAV
;
A
#
# COMPACT_ATOMS: atom_id res chain seq x y z
N MET A 1 -15.00 -6.53 -15.96
CA MET A 1 -13.73 -6.90 -15.33
C MET A 1 -12.73 -5.77 -15.57
N SER A 2 -12.13 -5.28 -14.50
CA SER A 2 -11.16 -4.17 -14.60
C SER A 2 -9.80 -4.68 -15.04
N ALA A 3 -9.09 -3.89 -15.86
CA ALA A 3 -7.71 -4.18 -16.20
C ALA A 3 -6.82 -4.07 -14.95
N PRO A 4 -5.75 -4.86 -14.84
CA PRO A 4 -4.82 -4.74 -13.73
C PRO A 4 -4.20 -3.35 -13.65
N VAL A 5 -4.09 -2.82 -12.43
CA VAL A 5 -3.51 -1.50 -12.15
C VAL A 5 -2.31 -1.70 -11.21
N PHE A 6 -1.13 -1.31 -11.67
CA PHE A 6 0.06 -1.35 -10.82
C PHE A 6 0.06 -0.14 -9.88
N VAL A 7 0.27 -0.40 -8.59
CA VAL A 7 0.26 0.63 -7.55
C VAL A 7 1.67 0.83 -7.03
N ASP A 8 2.14 2.07 -7.10
CA ASP A 8 3.47 2.45 -6.65
C ASP A 8 3.51 2.63 -5.12
N THR A 9 4.72 2.59 -4.57
CA THR A 9 4.98 2.77 -3.14
C THR A 9 4.32 4.02 -2.59
N ASN A 10 4.41 5.14 -3.30
CA ASN A 10 3.89 6.42 -2.81
C ASN A 10 2.40 6.37 -2.51
N VAL A 11 1.63 5.70 -3.36
CA VAL A 11 0.18 5.60 -3.15
C VAL A 11 -0.14 4.77 -1.91
N LEU A 12 0.58 3.65 -1.74
CA LEU A 12 0.38 2.80 -0.56
C LEU A 12 0.73 3.56 0.73
N VAL A 13 1.81 4.35 0.70
CA VAL A 13 2.23 5.13 1.87
C VAL A 13 1.24 6.25 2.16
N TYR A 14 0.76 6.98 1.14
CA TYR A 14 -0.22 8.04 1.34
C TYR A 14 -1.49 7.51 1.99
N ALA A 15 -1.90 6.31 1.67
CA ALA A 15 -3.10 5.72 2.27
C ALA A 15 -2.96 5.52 3.79
N ARG A 16 -1.73 5.52 4.30
CA ARG A 16 -1.43 5.34 5.73
C ARG A 16 -0.92 6.59 6.42
N ASP A 17 -0.64 7.66 5.68
CA ASP A 17 -0.04 8.88 6.25
C ASP A 17 -1.14 9.88 6.59
N LEU A 18 -1.54 9.88 7.86
CA LEU A 18 -2.63 10.74 8.34
C LEU A 18 -2.26 12.23 8.34
N ARG A 19 -0.98 12.57 8.17
CA ARG A 19 -0.56 13.96 8.02
C ARG A 19 -0.90 14.52 6.64
N GLU A 20 -1.05 13.64 5.64
CA GLU A 20 -1.41 14.01 4.27
C GLU A 20 -2.92 14.09 4.15
N LYS A 21 -3.50 15.14 4.73
CA LYS A 21 -4.96 15.24 4.89
C LYS A 21 -5.72 15.25 3.57
N ALA A 22 -5.12 15.78 2.51
CA ALA A 22 -5.74 15.80 1.19
C ALA A 22 -5.53 14.49 0.44
N LYS A 23 -4.33 13.91 0.52
CA LYS A 23 -3.95 12.74 -0.27
C LYS A 23 -4.38 11.42 0.37
N GLN A 24 -4.37 11.36 1.70
CA GLN A 24 -4.64 10.12 2.41
C GLN A 24 -6.03 9.55 2.10
N PRO A 25 -7.12 10.32 2.20
CA PRO A 25 -8.44 9.76 1.90
C PRO A 25 -8.59 9.31 0.46
N VAL A 26 -8.01 10.06 -0.48
CA VAL A 26 -8.09 9.72 -1.90
C VAL A 26 -7.34 8.42 -2.18
N ALA A 27 -6.12 8.29 -1.65
CA ALA A 27 -5.34 7.08 -1.82
C ALA A 27 -6.03 5.87 -1.18
N ALA A 28 -6.59 6.05 0.02
CA ALA A 28 -7.29 4.98 0.72
C ALA A 28 -8.51 4.50 -0.05
N GLN A 29 -9.30 5.44 -0.61
CA GLN A 29 -10.47 5.10 -1.40
C GLN A 29 -10.08 4.35 -2.68
N TRP A 30 -9.02 4.79 -3.34
CA TRP A 30 -8.57 4.15 -4.57
C TRP A 30 -8.08 2.74 -4.29
N ILE A 31 -7.31 2.54 -3.24
CA ILE A 31 -6.83 1.21 -2.87
C ILE A 31 -8.01 0.30 -2.50
N ALA A 32 -8.99 0.81 -1.77
CA ALA A 32 -10.19 0.04 -1.45
C ALA A 32 -10.94 -0.39 -2.72
N GLN A 33 -11.01 0.49 -3.72
CA GLN A 33 -11.64 0.17 -5.00
C GLN A 33 -10.88 -0.95 -5.72
N LEU A 34 -9.54 -0.88 -5.71
CA LEU A 34 -8.72 -1.92 -6.34
C LEU A 34 -8.88 -3.27 -5.64
N TRP A 35 -9.05 -3.28 -4.32
CA TRP A 35 -9.36 -4.50 -3.59
C TRP A 35 -10.72 -5.08 -4.02
N ARG A 36 -11.74 -4.24 -4.12
CA ARG A 36 -13.07 -4.70 -4.53
C ARG A 36 -13.06 -5.26 -5.95
N ASP A 37 -12.34 -4.59 -6.85
CA ASP A 37 -12.26 -4.99 -8.26
C ASP A 37 -11.27 -6.13 -8.51
N ARG A 38 -10.46 -6.50 -7.51
CA ARG A 38 -9.37 -7.46 -7.64
C ARG A 38 -8.40 -7.09 -8.75
N SER A 39 -8.21 -5.79 -8.96
CA SER A 39 -7.40 -5.26 -10.06
C SER A 39 -6.07 -4.66 -9.61
N GLY A 40 -5.83 -4.52 -8.31
CA GLY A 40 -4.56 -4.00 -7.81
C GLY A 40 -3.41 -4.98 -8.02
N ARG A 41 -2.25 -4.43 -8.40
CA ARG A 41 -1.01 -5.20 -8.56
C ARG A 41 0.13 -4.41 -7.95
N THR A 42 1.16 -5.11 -7.53
CA THR A 42 2.34 -4.48 -6.95
C THR A 42 3.58 -5.37 -7.19
N SER A 43 4.70 -5.03 -6.56
CA SER A 43 5.92 -5.82 -6.65
C SER A 43 6.51 -6.05 -5.27
N THR A 44 7.43 -7.01 -5.17
CA THR A 44 8.13 -7.26 -3.90
C THR A 44 8.96 -6.05 -3.50
N GLN A 45 9.53 -5.33 -4.46
CA GLN A 45 10.28 -4.11 -4.17
C GLN A 45 9.38 -3.03 -3.58
N VAL A 46 8.20 -2.82 -4.16
CA VAL A 46 7.23 -1.84 -3.65
C VAL A 46 6.84 -2.20 -2.21
N LEU A 47 6.57 -3.48 -1.94
CA LEU A 47 6.19 -3.90 -0.59
C LEU A 47 7.32 -3.71 0.42
N SER A 48 8.58 -3.97 0.02
CA SER A 48 9.73 -3.73 0.88
C SER A 48 9.88 -2.25 1.21
N GLU A 49 9.74 -1.39 0.21
CA GLU A 49 9.81 0.06 0.40
C GLU A 49 8.66 0.55 1.28
N PHE A 50 7.45 0.03 1.05
CA PHE A 50 6.29 0.35 1.87
C PHE A 50 6.55 0.03 3.34
N TYR A 51 7.06 -1.16 3.62
CA TYR A 51 7.36 -1.58 5.00
C TYR A 51 8.31 -0.60 5.67
N VAL A 52 9.41 -0.25 4.99
CA VAL A 52 10.40 0.68 5.55
C VAL A 52 9.78 2.06 5.77
N MET A 53 9.02 2.55 4.81
CA MET A 53 8.42 3.88 4.90
C MET A 53 7.42 3.99 6.05
N VAL A 54 6.51 3.03 6.17
CA VAL A 54 5.46 3.13 7.19
C VAL A 54 5.99 2.89 8.59
N THR A 55 7.07 2.10 8.73
CA THR A 55 7.63 1.84 10.06
C THR A 55 8.61 2.92 10.50
N ARG A 56 9.35 3.54 9.58
CA ARG A 56 10.45 4.44 9.91
C ARG A 56 10.22 5.90 9.55
N LYS A 57 9.43 6.18 8.49
CA LYS A 57 9.28 7.54 7.98
C LYS A 57 7.97 8.20 8.40
N LEU A 58 6.92 7.43 8.64
CA LEU A 58 5.66 8.03 9.11
C LEU A 58 5.77 8.49 10.57
N LYS A 59 4.99 9.51 10.92
CA LYS A 59 4.90 10.04 12.28
C LYS A 59 3.43 10.10 12.69
N PRO A 60 2.98 9.27 13.63
CA PRO A 60 3.75 8.21 14.28
C PRO A 60 4.03 7.06 13.34
N GLY A 61 5.13 6.33 13.58
CA GLY A 61 5.46 5.16 12.80
C GLY A 61 4.50 4.00 13.07
N MET A 62 4.24 3.22 12.04
CA MET A 62 3.41 2.04 12.19
C MET A 62 4.20 0.95 12.94
N PRO A 63 3.60 0.26 13.92
CA PRO A 63 4.29 -0.87 14.55
C PRO A 63 4.66 -1.95 13.52
N ALA A 64 5.82 -2.56 13.69
CA ALA A 64 6.33 -3.54 12.73
C ALA A 64 5.34 -4.68 12.48
N ALA A 65 4.69 -5.19 13.53
CA ALA A 65 3.72 -6.26 13.39
C ALA A 65 2.54 -5.85 12.49
N GLN A 66 2.05 -4.63 12.66
CA GLN A 66 0.95 -4.12 11.85
C GLN A 66 1.40 -3.93 10.39
N ALA A 67 2.59 -3.38 10.19
CA ALA A 67 3.14 -3.19 8.85
C ALA A 67 3.30 -4.53 8.13
N TRP A 68 3.76 -5.54 8.85
CA TRP A 68 3.93 -6.88 8.32
C TRP A 68 2.59 -7.50 7.92
N ASP A 69 1.55 -7.30 8.74
CA ASP A 69 0.21 -7.79 8.42
C ASP A 69 -0.31 -7.16 7.13
N GLU A 70 -0.03 -5.88 6.91
CA GLU A 70 -0.46 -5.21 5.68
C GLU A 70 0.31 -5.71 4.46
N VAL A 71 1.62 -5.91 4.59
CA VAL A 71 2.41 -6.51 3.51
C VAL A 71 1.88 -7.89 3.17
N TYR A 72 1.55 -8.67 4.19
CA TYR A 72 1.01 -10.01 4.00
C TYR A 72 -0.31 -9.98 3.22
N ALA A 73 -1.18 -9.03 3.55
CA ALA A 73 -2.46 -8.87 2.84
C ALA A 73 -2.22 -8.60 1.35
N PHE A 74 -1.22 -7.78 1.01
CA PHE A 74 -0.92 -7.45 -0.38
C PHE A 74 -0.36 -8.62 -1.19
N LEU A 75 -0.03 -9.74 -0.57
CA LEU A 75 0.34 -10.94 -1.33
C LEU A 75 -0.80 -11.42 -2.22
N SER A 76 -2.06 -11.09 -1.87
CA SER A 76 -3.21 -11.38 -2.71
C SER A 76 -3.19 -10.61 -4.04
N TRP A 77 -2.36 -9.58 -4.15
CA TRP A 77 -2.19 -8.80 -5.38
C TRP A 77 -1.13 -9.40 -6.30
N HIS A 78 -0.66 -10.62 -6.03
CA HIS A 78 0.31 -11.35 -6.84
C HIS A 78 1.56 -10.51 -7.12
N PRO A 79 2.31 -10.09 -6.07
CA PRO A 79 3.47 -9.22 -6.28
C PRO A 79 4.52 -9.91 -7.15
N GLN A 80 5.01 -9.16 -8.14
CA GLN A 80 6.04 -9.66 -9.02
C GLN A 80 7.41 -9.54 -8.34
N ALA A 81 8.23 -10.56 -8.49
CA ALA A 81 9.61 -10.50 -8.05
C ALA A 81 10.40 -9.57 -8.97
N VAL A 82 11.30 -8.80 -8.35
CA VAL A 82 12.13 -7.85 -9.09
C VAL A 82 13.58 -8.31 -9.06
#